data_452f54bcdc7ed6cb93161e5811e83eb7
#
_entry.id   452f54bcdc7ed6cb93161e5811e83eb7
#
_cell.length_a   1.000
_cell.length_b   1.000
_cell.length_c   1.000
_cell.angle_alpha   90.00
_cell.angle_beta   90.00
_cell.angle_gamma   90.00
#
_symmetry.space_group_name_H-M   'P 1'
#
loop_
_entity.id
_entity.type
_entity.pdbx_description
1 polymer ?
#
loop_
_entity_poly.entity_id
_entity_poly.type
_entity_poly.pdbx_seq_one_letter_code
_entity_poly.pdbx_strand_id
1 'polypeptide(L)'
;MKLEKILDIVNSLEKNSFLKIIDNIKSCNPKNSKAIDEILSDSSNNLKSVDSINIAKVFDLVKEEFGETVKAEFVNTTSQLDILIDIIIKDGNNILKQDWLARLYDIELKNIKKKTRQLKAQLEADKSEIDDARKRDYIVYRACVETAYNNDYENNRDLKITDDELSILLTLSHQLELSQEEVKLINYLIIPPEKLDIEVVISSLKNMGVVFYSRKNNLIYVADEVVRVLRSIRKKEIADKYFRRVLKTLKESQLNLICRKHNISIRELDYESKIKQIIKEGISFSYLLKSGIHKDGTNLTDRKRAINSIWEKGLKISSSLRGVTLEEKIENIVDYFNEIELDEKVGISVEGYEKLLIELNEELKSFRRLVLNEFEMPEETVLDSSTLLDFNIKPRDILDILPVEELKYFIAAKELKSRGDLVLNILDAYKDAENLLIENYVAIGFRNINVLKENGITLKESELGLKFECITQKIFEQLGFNVDEALKKQLNTAKNKIDLVLNLGNNDVIIIECKTVKESGYNKFSSVSRQIKSYVSLAQKAGLNVVKSLLVAPDFSDDFVNDCDLEFEINLSLITAAALVNILDGFRESKFKQFPYQLLMKDVLIKEERILRAIKK
;
A
#
# COMPACT_ATOMS: atom_id res chain seq x y z
N MET A 1 -2.92 -3.92 -8.48
CA MET A 1 -4.06 -4.88 -8.28
C MET A 1 -3.74 -5.81 -7.13
N LYS A 2 -4.70 -6.10 -6.23
CA LYS A 2 -4.49 -7.03 -5.11
C LYS A 2 -4.21 -8.45 -5.58
N LEU A 3 -3.41 -9.18 -4.80
CA LEU A 3 -3.06 -10.58 -5.08
C LEU A 3 -4.30 -11.46 -5.21
N GLU A 4 -5.29 -11.31 -4.32
CA GLU A 4 -6.54 -12.08 -4.36
C GLU A 4 -7.29 -11.92 -5.69
N LYS A 5 -7.41 -10.68 -6.21
CA LYS A 5 -8.04 -10.40 -7.50
C LYS A 5 -7.28 -11.04 -8.68
N ILE A 6 -5.95 -10.98 -8.65
CA ILE A 6 -5.14 -11.64 -9.69
C ILE A 6 -5.35 -13.15 -9.66
N LEU A 7 -5.34 -13.76 -8.48
CA LEU A 7 -5.55 -15.19 -8.33
C LEU A 7 -6.94 -15.66 -8.79
N ASP A 8 -7.94 -14.79 -8.78
CA ASP A 8 -9.28 -15.09 -9.33
C ASP A 8 -9.31 -15.01 -10.87
N ILE A 9 -8.50 -14.12 -11.47
CA ILE A 9 -8.45 -13.91 -12.93
C ILE A 9 -7.61 -14.98 -13.63
N VAL A 10 -6.46 -15.34 -13.05
CA VAL A 10 -5.50 -16.28 -13.66
C VAL A 10 -5.92 -17.73 -13.47
N ASN A 11 -5.63 -18.57 -14.47
CA ASN A 11 -5.95 -20.00 -14.40
C ASN A 11 -4.95 -20.78 -13.51
N SER A 12 -5.26 -22.04 -13.22
CA SER A 12 -4.45 -22.90 -12.34
C SER A 12 -3.01 -23.10 -12.82
N LEU A 13 -2.75 -23.11 -14.14
CA LEU A 13 -1.40 -23.24 -14.69
C LEU A 13 -0.59 -21.94 -14.55
N GLU A 14 -1.25 -20.80 -14.69
CA GLU A 14 -0.63 -19.48 -14.58
C GLU A 14 -0.18 -19.15 -13.15
N LYS A 15 -0.94 -19.60 -12.13
CA LYS A 15 -0.60 -19.42 -10.72
C LYS A 15 0.31 -20.51 -10.11
N ASN A 16 0.60 -21.56 -10.85
CA ASN A 16 1.27 -22.76 -10.32
C ASN A 16 2.71 -22.46 -9.80
N SER A 17 3.46 -21.60 -10.50
CA SER A 17 4.83 -21.24 -10.08
C SER A 17 4.80 -20.48 -8.75
N PHE A 18 3.91 -19.51 -8.59
CA PHE A 18 3.70 -18.77 -7.36
C PHE A 18 3.33 -19.71 -6.19
N LEU A 19 2.33 -20.58 -6.39
CA LEU A 19 1.90 -21.53 -5.36
C LEU A 19 3.00 -22.49 -4.94
N LYS A 20 3.86 -22.94 -5.87
CA LYS A 20 5.01 -23.80 -5.55
C LYS A 20 6.02 -23.10 -4.63
N ILE A 21 6.26 -21.80 -4.86
CA ILE A 21 7.19 -21.04 -4.01
C ILE A 21 6.62 -20.93 -2.59
N ILE A 22 5.33 -20.61 -2.46
CA ILE A 22 4.67 -20.56 -1.15
C ILE A 22 4.68 -21.92 -0.47
N ASP A 23 4.43 -23.02 -1.19
CA ASP A 23 4.52 -24.38 -0.66
C ASP A 23 5.95 -24.72 -0.19
N ASN A 24 6.97 -24.32 -0.95
CA ASN A 24 8.37 -24.52 -0.55
C ASN A 24 8.70 -23.75 0.73
N ILE A 25 8.32 -22.48 0.83
CA ILE A 25 8.52 -21.66 2.03
C ILE A 25 7.80 -22.29 3.22
N LYS A 26 6.54 -22.71 3.04
CA LYS A 26 5.77 -23.41 4.07
C LYS A 26 6.48 -24.68 4.57
N SER A 27 7.08 -25.45 3.66
CA SER A 27 7.81 -26.68 3.99
C SER A 27 9.09 -26.44 4.82
N CYS A 28 9.61 -25.22 4.80
CA CYS A 28 10.76 -24.81 5.62
C CYS A 28 10.40 -24.36 7.04
N ASN A 29 9.16 -24.58 7.50
CA ASN A 29 8.64 -24.17 8.80
C ASN A 29 8.86 -22.68 9.11
N PRO A 30 8.15 -21.77 8.40
CA PRO A 30 8.25 -20.34 8.64
C PRO A 30 7.77 -19.97 10.06
N LYS A 31 8.13 -18.78 10.53
CA LYS A 31 7.78 -18.28 11.87
C LYS A 31 6.28 -18.40 12.19
N ASN A 32 5.43 -18.27 11.17
CA ASN A 32 3.96 -18.24 11.28
C ASN A 32 3.31 -19.59 10.91
N SER A 33 4.01 -20.72 10.98
CA SER A 33 3.52 -22.04 10.53
C SER A 33 2.16 -22.43 11.13
N LYS A 34 1.92 -22.18 12.42
CA LYS A 34 0.65 -22.47 13.09
C LYS A 34 -0.53 -21.70 12.48
N ALA A 35 -0.37 -20.39 12.28
CA ALA A 35 -1.40 -19.55 11.68
C ALA A 35 -1.70 -19.97 10.22
N ILE A 36 -0.67 -20.40 9.48
CA ILE A 36 -0.81 -20.94 8.13
C ILE A 36 -1.61 -22.25 8.15
N ASP A 37 -1.31 -23.15 9.07
CA ASP A 37 -2.00 -24.43 9.20
C ASP A 37 -3.49 -24.23 9.58
N GLU A 38 -3.81 -23.24 10.41
CA GLU A 38 -5.18 -22.86 10.74
C GLU A 38 -5.95 -22.38 9.51
N ILE A 39 -5.36 -21.48 8.68
CA ILE A 39 -5.98 -21.02 7.45
C ILE A 39 -6.21 -22.18 6.46
N LEU A 40 -5.32 -23.17 6.45
CA LEU A 40 -5.35 -24.29 5.52
C LEU A 40 -6.11 -25.51 6.06
N SER A 41 -6.57 -25.51 7.30
CA SER A 41 -7.22 -26.66 7.97
C SER A 41 -8.40 -27.23 7.16
N ASP A 42 -9.21 -26.36 6.53
CA ASP A 42 -10.39 -26.76 5.76
C ASP A 42 -10.08 -27.33 4.37
N SER A 43 -8.81 -27.29 3.91
CA SER A 43 -8.40 -27.60 2.53
C SER A 43 -7.35 -28.72 2.42
N SER A 44 -7.28 -29.61 3.39
CA SER A 44 -6.31 -30.73 3.43
C SER A 44 -4.85 -30.24 3.30
N ASN A 45 -4.54 -29.07 3.79
CA ASN A 45 -3.22 -28.41 3.72
C ASN A 45 -2.64 -28.23 2.31
N ASN A 46 -3.48 -28.19 1.27
CA ASN A 46 -3.05 -28.04 -0.11
C ASN A 46 -3.46 -26.66 -0.68
N LEU A 47 -2.49 -25.79 -0.93
CA LEU A 47 -2.71 -24.46 -1.49
C LEU A 47 -3.48 -24.44 -2.82
N LYS A 48 -3.44 -25.50 -3.59
CA LYS A 48 -4.17 -25.59 -4.89
C LYS A 48 -5.68 -25.69 -4.73
N SER A 49 -6.15 -26.15 -3.58
CA SER A 49 -7.58 -26.31 -3.26
C SER A 49 -8.14 -25.13 -2.42
N VAL A 50 -7.28 -24.18 -2.08
CA VAL A 50 -7.62 -23.01 -1.26
C VAL A 50 -8.15 -21.88 -2.15
N ASP A 51 -9.08 -21.09 -1.65
CA ASP A 51 -9.56 -19.88 -2.33
C ASP A 51 -8.50 -18.76 -2.37
N SER A 52 -8.69 -17.82 -3.27
CA SER A 52 -7.73 -16.75 -3.52
C SER A 52 -7.49 -15.83 -2.33
N ILE A 53 -8.52 -15.60 -1.51
CA ILE A 53 -8.44 -14.77 -0.30
C ILE A 53 -7.51 -15.43 0.73
N ASN A 54 -7.70 -16.72 0.98
CA ASN A 54 -6.86 -17.45 1.93
C ASN A 54 -5.43 -17.65 1.43
N ILE A 55 -5.21 -17.79 0.11
CA ILE A 55 -3.85 -17.77 -0.46
C ILE A 55 -3.18 -16.41 -0.21
N ALA A 56 -3.90 -15.30 -0.38
CA ALA A 56 -3.37 -13.97 -0.12
C ALA A 56 -3.03 -13.77 1.37
N LYS A 57 -3.86 -14.28 2.29
CA LYS A 57 -3.57 -14.28 3.74
C LYS A 57 -2.32 -15.10 4.07
N VAL A 58 -2.15 -16.28 3.47
CA VAL A 58 -0.94 -17.09 3.64
C VAL A 58 0.29 -16.35 3.11
N PHE A 59 0.18 -15.70 1.94
CA PHE A 59 1.28 -14.90 1.40
C PHE A 59 1.69 -13.77 2.36
N ASP A 60 0.73 -13.08 2.97
CA ASP A 60 1.04 -12.00 3.93
C ASP A 60 1.81 -12.52 5.15
N LEU A 61 1.55 -13.76 5.59
CA LEU A 61 2.27 -14.40 6.69
C LEU A 61 3.70 -14.84 6.33
N VAL A 62 4.01 -15.06 5.04
CA VAL A 62 5.32 -15.54 4.55
C VAL A 62 6.04 -14.53 3.66
N LYS A 63 5.59 -13.27 3.63
CA LYS A 63 6.16 -12.24 2.74
C LYS A 63 7.63 -11.93 3.00
N GLU A 64 8.10 -12.05 4.24
CA GLU A 64 9.51 -11.87 4.59
C GLU A 64 10.37 -12.97 3.98
N GLU A 65 9.98 -14.23 4.16
CA GLU A 65 10.67 -15.41 3.62
C GLU A 65 10.60 -15.43 2.08
N PHE A 66 9.47 -14.99 1.51
CA PHE A 66 9.36 -14.79 0.07
C PHE A 66 10.36 -13.74 -0.43
N GLY A 67 10.48 -12.62 0.29
CA GLY A 67 11.45 -11.57 0.00
C GLY A 67 12.89 -12.08 0.01
N GLU A 68 13.28 -12.87 1.00
CA GLU A 68 14.61 -13.47 1.05
C GLU A 68 14.85 -14.47 -0.09
N THR A 69 13.84 -15.26 -0.46
CA THR A 69 13.91 -16.18 -1.61
C THR A 69 14.14 -15.42 -2.91
N VAL A 70 13.36 -14.37 -3.14
CA VAL A 70 13.51 -13.52 -4.33
C VAL A 70 14.85 -12.81 -4.34
N LYS A 71 15.32 -12.30 -3.19
CA LYS A 71 16.60 -11.62 -3.06
C LYS A 71 17.78 -12.57 -3.37
N ALA A 72 17.74 -13.83 -2.93
CA ALA A 72 18.76 -14.82 -3.23
C ALA A 72 18.90 -15.07 -4.74
N GLU A 73 17.79 -15.10 -5.47
CA GLU A 73 17.78 -15.20 -6.94
C GLU A 73 18.39 -13.96 -7.63
N PHE A 74 18.20 -12.75 -7.05
CA PHE A 74 18.77 -11.53 -7.60
C PHE A 74 20.28 -11.45 -7.52
N VAL A 75 20.87 -11.94 -6.46
CA VAL A 75 22.33 -11.98 -6.27
C VAL A 75 22.99 -12.85 -7.34
N ASN A 76 22.26 -13.85 -7.82
CA ASN A 76 22.75 -14.85 -8.79
C ASN A 76 22.42 -14.52 -10.25
N THR A 77 21.63 -13.48 -10.54
CA THR A 77 21.16 -13.20 -11.91
C THR A 77 21.78 -11.92 -12.48
N THR A 78 21.93 -11.94 -13.80
CA THR A 78 22.52 -10.85 -14.57
C THR A 78 21.62 -9.62 -14.65
N SER A 79 22.21 -8.50 -14.96
CA SER A 79 21.72 -7.13 -15.03
C SER A 79 20.34 -6.88 -15.72
N GLN A 80 19.85 -7.81 -16.55
CA GLN A 80 18.59 -7.62 -17.27
C GLN A 80 17.35 -7.84 -16.41
N LEU A 81 17.41 -8.78 -15.48
CA LEU A 81 16.35 -9.00 -14.51
C LEU A 81 16.17 -7.78 -13.62
N ASP A 82 17.29 -7.14 -13.25
CA ASP A 82 17.30 -5.88 -12.49
C ASP A 82 16.52 -4.76 -13.19
N ILE A 83 16.68 -4.62 -14.52
CA ILE A 83 16.00 -3.57 -15.29
C ILE A 83 14.48 -3.79 -15.23
N LEU A 84 14.02 -5.03 -15.41
CA LEU A 84 12.59 -5.35 -15.35
C LEU A 84 12.01 -5.15 -13.96
N ILE A 85 12.76 -5.50 -12.94
CA ILE A 85 12.31 -5.29 -11.56
C ILE A 85 12.23 -3.81 -11.24
N ASP A 86 13.17 -3.00 -11.69
CA ASP A 86 13.07 -1.55 -11.51
C ASP A 86 11.86 -0.96 -12.25
N ILE A 87 11.52 -1.48 -13.43
CA ILE A 87 10.27 -1.12 -14.13
C ILE A 87 9.04 -1.54 -13.30
N ILE A 88 9.04 -2.76 -12.76
CA ILE A 88 7.95 -3.26 -11.90
C ILE A 88 7.83 -2.43 -10.61
N ILE A 89 8.91 -2.01 -9.99
CA ILE A 89 8.90 -1.25 -8.73
C ILE A 89 8.36 0.17 -8.92
N LYS A 90 8.55 0.80 -10.06
CA LYS A 90 8.11 2.19 -10.30
C LYS A 90 6.61 2.37 -10.06
N ASP A 91 5.79 1.60 -10.81
CA ASP A 91 4.33 1.61 -10.73
C ASP A 91 3.76 0.21 -10.90
N GLY A 92 4.46 -0.78 -10.41
CA GLY A 92 4.59 -2.14 -10.83
C GLY A 92 3.42 -3.07 -10.63
N ASN A 93 2.29 -2.59 -10.21
CA ASN A 93 1.05 -3.36 -10.08
C ASN A 93 0.11 -3.20 -11.29
N ASN A 94 0.58 -2.58 -12.34
CA ASN A 94 -0.17 -2.40 -13.57
C ASN A 94 -0.36 -3.73 -14.31
N ILE A 95 -1.50 -3.87 -14.99
CA ILE A 95 -1.70 -4.91 -15.99
C ILE A 95 -0.84 -4.54 -17.19
N LEU A 96 0.25 -5.29 -17.40
CA LEU A 96 1.20 -5.03 -18.47
C LEU A 96 0.98 -6.01 -19.60
N LYS A 97 0.83 -5.51 -20.82
CA LYS A 97 0.95 -6.33 -22.03
C LYS A 97 2.43 -6.65 -22.28
N GLN A 98 2.71 -7.86 -22.74
CA GLN A 98 4.09 -8.28 -23.04
C GLN A 98 4.79 -7.30 -23.98
N ASP A 99 4.13 -6.85 -25.05
CA ASP A 99 4.71 -5.88 -25.99
C ASP A 99 5.00 -4.54 -25.34
N TRP A 100 4.15 -4.08 -24.41
CA TRP A 100 4.37 -2.85 -23.67
C TRP A 100 5.56 -2.98 -22.72
N LEU A 101 5.66 -4.08 -21.98
CA LEU A 101 6.81 -4.36 -21.12
C LEU A 101 8.11 -4.47 -21.93
N ALA A 102 8.07 -5.12 -23.09
CA ALA A 102 9.21 -5.18 -24.01
C ALA A 102 9.66 -3.77 -24.47
N ARG A 103 8.70 -2.90 -24.78
CA ARG A 103 8.96 -1.51 -25.15
C ARG A 103 9.59 -0.70 -24.00
N LEU A 104 9.05 -0.83 -22.78
CA LEU A 104 9.62 -0.17 -21.60
C LEU A 104 11.04 -0.65 -21.33
N TYR A 105 11.27 -1.95 -21.44
CA TYR A 105 12.60 -2.54 -21.30
C TYR A 105 13.60 -2.00 -22.33
N ASP A 106 13.23 -1.96 -23.60
CA ASP A 106 14.09 -1.42 -24.68
C ASP A 106 14.42 0.06 -24.46
N ILE A 107 13.47 0.86 -23.98
CA ILE A 107 13.67 2.27 -23.65
C ILE A 107 14.67 2.40 -22.49
N GLU A 108 14.44 1.66 -21.41
CA GLU A 108 15.30 1.73 -20.23
C GLU A 108 16.72 1.21 -20.52
N LEU A 109 16.85 0.12 -21.25
CA LEU A 109 18.15 -0.39 -21.70
C LEU A 109 18.93 0.63 -22.54
N LYS A 110 18.27 1.35 -23.46
CA LYS A 110 18.89 2.43 -24.23
C LYS A 110 19.35 3.59 -23.34
N ASN A 111 18.52 3.98 -22.38
CA ASN A 111 18.82 5.03 -21.41
C ASN A 111 20.03 4.65 -20.56
N ILE A 112 20.05 3.45 -20.03
CA ILE A 112 21.17 2.91 -19.22
C ILE A 112 22.46 2.90 -20.06
N LYS A 113 22.44 2.35 -21.27
CA LYS A 113 23.62 2.35 -22.16
C LYS A 113 24.13 3.74 -22.47
N LYS A 114 23.24 4.73 -22.64
CA LYS A 114 23.60 6.13 -22.85
C LYS A 114 24.27 6.72 -21.59
N LYS A 115 23.64 6.57 -20.42
CA LYS A 115 24.16 7.07 -19.14
C LYS A 115 25.51 6.43 -18.81
N THR A 116 25.65 5.11 -18.99
CA THR A 116 26.90 4.40 -18.74
C THR A 116 28.05 4.91 -19.62
N ARG A 117 27.78 5.16 -20.91
CA ARG A 117 28.79 5.78 -21.82
C ARG A 117 29.16 7.18 -21.37
N GLN A 118 28.19 8.00 -20.95
CA GLN A 118 28.43 9.34 -20.45
C GLN A 118 29.28 9.31 -19.18
N LEU A 119 28.91 8.44 -18.21
CA LEU A 119 29.67 8.26 -16.98
C LEU A 119 31.11 7.84 -17.28
N LYS A 120 31.32 6.86 -18.17
CA LYS A 120 32.67 6.44 -18.59
C LYS A 120 33.50 7.62 -19.13
N ALA A 121 32.94 8.38 -20.04
CA ALA A 121 33.63 9.56 -20.64
C ALA A 121 33.96 10.60 -19.55
N GLN A 122 33.08 10.86 -18.62
CA GLN A 122 33.29 11.80 -17.52
C GLN A 122 34.37 11.32 -16.53
N LEU A 123 34.46 10.01 -16.25
CA LEU A 123 35.51 9.46 -15.39
C LEU A 123 36.89 9.51 -16.02
N GLU A 124 36.97 9.39 -17.36
CA GLU A 124 38.21 9.41 -18.13
C GLU A 124 38.65 10.84 -18.52
N ALA A 125 37.79 11.84 -18.39
CA ALA A 125 38.10 13.22 -18.79
C ALA A 125 38.98 13.93 -17.75
N ASP A 126 39.96 14.70 -18.22
CA ASP A 126 40.79 15.55 -17.35
C ASP A 126 39.97 16.66 -16.67
N LYS A 127 38.99 17.23 -17.41
CA LYS A 127 37.97 18.15 -16.87
C LYS A 127 36.60 17.52 -16.99
N SER A 128 36.01 17.21 -15.89
CA SER A 128 34.70 16.55 -15.77
C SER A 128 33.66 17.51 -15.22
N GLU A 129 32.38 17.32 -15.58
CA GLU A 129 31.25 18.00 -14.94
C GLU A 129 30.94 17.43 -13.56
N ILE A 130 31.47 16.23 -13.22
CA ILE A 130 31.34 15.61 -11.91
C ILE A 130 32.33 16.30 -10.95
N ASP A 131 31.86 16.63 -9.75
CA ASP A 131 32.71 17.13 -8.67
C ASP A 131 33.86 16.14 -8.39
N ASP A 132 35.08 16.68 -8.17
CA ASP A 132 36.28 15.86 -7.98
C ASP A 132 36.18 14.85 -6.83
N ALA A 133 35.52 15.23 -5.74
CA ALA A 133 35.26 14.32 -4.62
C ALA A 133 34.35 13.16 -5.06
N ARG A 134 33.29 13.46 -5.80
CA ARG A 134 32.37 12.44 -6.31
C ARG A 134 33.00 11.56 -7.37
N LYS A 135 33.81 12.13 -8.24
CA LYS A 135 34.58 11.37 -9.23
C LYS A 135 35.51 10.35 -8.55
N ARG A 136 36.21 10.78 -7.49
CA ARG A 136 37.04 9.88 -6.65
C ARG A 136 36.21 8.75 -6.06
N ASP A 137 35.04 9.05 -5.49
CA ASP A 137 34.16 8.07 -4.88
C ASP A 137 33.69 7.01 -5.89
N TYR A 138 33.34 7.41 -7.10
CA TYR A 138 33.01 6.49 -8.18
C TYR A 138 34.18 5.61 -8.60
N ILE A 139 35.38 6.16 -8.70
CA ILE A 139 36.61 5.41 -9.05
C ILE A 139 36.92 4.37 -7.96
N VAL A 140 36.84 4.77 -6.68
CA VAL A 140 37.09 3.87 -5.54
C VAL A 140 36.07 2.73 -5.52
N TYR A 141 34.78 3.05 -5.63
CA TYR A 141 33.74 2.04 -5.65
C TYR A 141 33.89 1.08 -6.83
N ARG A 142 34.13 1.63 -8.04
CA ARG A 142 34.39 0.84 -9.24
C ARG A 142 35.55 -0.14 -9.07
N ALA A 143 36.67 0.31 -8.53
CA ALA A 143 37.84 -0.54 -8.31
C ALA A 143 37.55 -1.71 -7.36
N CYS A 144 36.78 -1.45 -6.29
CA CYS A 144 36.36 -2.51 -5.36
C CYS A 144 35.45 -3.54 -6.04
N VAL A 145 34.46 -3.09 -6.85
CA VAL A 145 33.58 -4.00 -7.58
C VAL A 145 34.33 -4.81 -8.64
N GLU A 146 35.25 -4.18 -9.40
CA GLU A 146 36.11 -4.88 -10.37
C GLU A 146 36.95 -5.95 -9.68
N THR A 147 37.49 -5.66 -8.49
CA THR A 147 38.28 -6.64 -7.70
C THR A 147 37.40 -7.80 -7.27
N ALA A 148 36.19 -7.57 -6.76
CA ALA A 148 35.29 -8.63 -6.33
C ALA A 148 34.95 -9.58 -7.49
N TYR A 149 34.57 -9.04 -8.66
CA TYR A 149 34.27 -9.84 -9.85
C TYR A 149 35.50 -10.62 -10.35
N ASN A 150 36.68 -10.02 -10.34
CA ASN A 150 37.92 -10.69 -10.78
C ASN A 150 38.33 -11.82 -9.85
N ASN A 151 38.17 -11.64 -8.53
CA ASN A 151 38.47 -12.69 -7.56
C ASN A 151 37.64 -13.95 -7.81
N ASP A 152 36.34 -13.80 -8.05
CA ASP A 152 35.45 -14.93 -8.31
C ASP A 152 35.74 -15.58 -9.68
N TYR A 153 36.00 -14.76 -10.71
CA TYR A 153 36.34 -15.25 -12.03
C TYR A 153 37.62 -16.06 -12.06
N GLU A 154 38.68 -15.62 -11.33
CA GLU A 154 39.96 -16.35 -11.21
C GLU A 154 39.76 -17.68 -10.45
N ASN A 155 38.98 -17.70 -9.40
CA ASN A 155 38.79 -18.86 -8.53
C ASN A 155 37.77 -19.87 -9.10
N ASN A 156 36.61 -19.39 -9.58
CA ASN A 156 35.47 -20.22 -9.97
C ASN A 156 35.13 -20.15 -11.45
N ARG A 157 35.76 -19.28 -12.23
CA ARG A 157 35.45 -18.94 -13.64
C ARG A 157 34.02 -18.44 -13.84
N ASP A 158 33.46 -17.85 -12.82
CA ASP A 158 32.11 -17.32 -12.80
C ASP A 158 32.16 -15.83 -12.44
N LEU A 159 31.46 -14.97 -13.18
CA LEU A 159 31.37 -13.54 -12.87
C LEU A 159 30.31 -13.32 -11.79
N LYS A 160 30.62 -13.70 -10.58
CA LYS A 160 29.77 -13.53 -9.40
C LYS A 160 30.50 -12.74 -8.31
N ILE A 161 29.74 -12.19 -7.40
CA ILE A 161 30.24 -11.57 -6.18
C ILE A 161 29.77 -12.43 -5.02
N THR A 162 30.65 -12.79 -4.10
CA THR A 162 30.27 -13.56 -2.90
C THR A 162 29.40 -12.72 -1.97
N ASP A 163 28.63 -13.35 -1.09
CA ASP A 163 27.76 -12.66 -0.13
C ASP A 163 28.55 -11.73 0.80
N ASP A 164 29.76 -12.15 1.21
CA ASP A 164 30.64 -11.35 2.04
C ASP A 164 31.15 -10.10 1.31
N GLU A 165 31.63 -10.26 0.07
CA GLU A 165 32.04 -9.13 -0.79
C GLU A 165 30.88 -8.20 -1.07
N LEU A 166 29.68 -8.73 -1.34
CA LEU A 166 28.48 -7.93 -1.54
C LEU A 166 28.14 -7.11 -0.29
N SER A 167 28.26 -7.69 0.90
CA SER A 167 28.05 -6.98 2.17
C SER A 167 29.04 -5.82 2.36
N ILE A 168 30.31 -6.05 2.00
CA ILE A 168 31.36 -5.01 2.03
C ILE A 168 31.04 -3.90 1.03
N LEU A 169 30.67 -4.25 -0.21
CA LEU A 169 30.32 -3.28 -1.25
C LEU A 169 29.08 -2.45 -0.88
N LEU A 170 28.07 -3.06 -0.27
CA LEU A 170 26.89 -2.36 0.24
C LEU A 170 27.28 -1.36 1.34
N THR A 171 28.15 -1.75 2.27
CA THR A 171 28.64 -0.86 3.32
C THR A 171 29.44 0.30 2.73
N LEU A 172 30.33 0.02 1.78
CA LEU A 172 31.11 1.03 1.07
C LEU A 172 30.22 2.01 0.30
N SER A 173 29.24 1.51 -0.45
CA SER A 173 28.32 2.38 -1.20
C SER A 173 27.54 3.32 -0.27
N HIS A 174 27.17 2.84 0.91
CA HIS A 174 26.51 3.65 1.93
C HIS A 174 27.45 4.71 2.54
N GLN A 175 28.71 4.35 2.83
CA GLN A 175 29.70 5.30 3.33
C GLN A 175 30.08 6.38 2.32
N LEU A 176 30.13 6.02 1.03
CA LEU A 176 30.36 6.95 -0.08
C LEU A 176 29.09 7.71 -0.50
N GLU A 177 27.98 7.48 0.19
CA GLU A 177 26.68 8.09 -0.08
C GLU A 177 26.24 7.94 -1.54
N LEU A 178 26.55 6.78 -2.17
CA LEU A 178 26.15 6.47 -3.54
C LEU A 178 24.67 6.12 -3.60
N SER A 179 23.95 6.71 -4.55
CA SER A 179 22.57 6.31 -4.85
C SER A 179 22.55 4.94 -5.51
N GLN A 180 21.40 4.28 -5.48
CA GLN A 180 21.23 2.98 -6.13
C GLN A 180 21.47 3.04 -7.64
N GLU A 181 21.08 4.15 -8.28
CA GLU A 181 21.31 4.36 -9.71
C GLU A 181 22.81 4.55 -10.01
N GLU A 182 23.54 5.28 -9.16
CA GLU A 182 25.00 5.43 -9.29
C GLU A 182 25.71 4.07 -9.15
N VAL A 183 25.36 3.29 -8.13
CA VAL A 183 25.87 1.92 -7.93
C VAL A 183 25.60 1.06 -9.16
N LYS A 184 24.37 1.07 -9.66
CA LYS A 184 23.94 0.32 -10.84
C LYS A 184 24.71 0.72 -12.09
N LEU A 185 24.88 2.01 -12.35
CA LEU A 185 25.63 2.50 -13.50
C LEU A 185 27.13 2.13 -13.42
N ILE A 186 27.73 2.18 -12.24
CA ILE A 186 29.12 1.75 -12.02
C ILE A 186 29.24 0.23 -12.27
N ASN A 187 28.32 -0.57 -11.79
CA ASN A 187 28.31 -2.01 -12.07
C ASN A 187 28.20 -2.30 -13.58
N TYR A 188 27.40 -1.52 -14.31
CA TYR A 188 27.28 -1.64 -15.77
C TYR A 188 28.50 -1.14 -16.55
N LEU A 189 29.42 -0.40 -15.94
CA LEU A 189 30.73 -0.13 -16.53
C LEU A 189 31.61 -1.37 -16.58
N ILE A 190 31.40 -2.30 -15.63
CA ILE A 190 32.19 -3.52 -15.47
C ILE A 190 31.53 -4.68 -16.23
N ILE A 191 30.24 -4.87 -16.02
CA ILE A 191 29.42 -5.87 -16.74
C ILE A 191 28.33 -5.14 -17.53
N PRO A 192 28.57 -4.85 -18.82
CA PRO A 192 27.61 -4.14 -19.65
C PRO A 192 26.29 -4.92 -19.79
N PRO A 193 25.13 -4.25 -19.74
CA PRO A 193 23.86 -4.93 -19.90
C PRO A 193 23.68 -5.39 -21.36
N GLU A 194 23.41 -6.69 -21.53
CA GLU A 194 23.12 -7.29 -22.83
C GLU A 194 21.61 -7.32 -23.10
N LYS A 195 21.24 -7.35 -24.38
CA LYS A 195 19.83 -7.51 -24.75
C LYS A 195 19.47 -9.01 -24.75
N LEU A 196 18.62 -9.40 -23.82
CA LEU A 196 18.02 -10.75 -23.81
C LEU A 196 16.63 -10.76 -24.45
N ASP A 197 16.17 -11.97 -24.77
CA ASP A 197 14.77 -12.19 -25.15
C ASP A 197 13.87 -11.94 -23.95
N ILE A 198 12.90 -11.05 -24.13
CA ILE A 198 11.94 -10.66 -23.10
C ILE A 198 11.13 -11.86 -22.58
N GLU A 199 10.84 -12.86 -23.42
CA GLU A 199 10.10 -14.05 -23.00
C GLU A 199 10.89 -14.90 -22.00
N VAL A 200 12.20 -14.98 -22.15
CA VAL A 200 13.08 -15.68 -21.21
C VAL A 200 13.05 -14.99 -19.85
N VAL A 201 13.11 -13.66 -19.85
CA VAL A 201 13.12 -12.87 -18.62
C VAL A 201 11.78 -12.88 -17.91
N ILE A 202 10.66 -12.80 -18.66
CA ILE A 202 9.31 -12.96 -18.09
C ILE A 202 9.16 -14.35 -17.47
N SER A 203 9.70 -15.39 -18.13
CA SER A 203 9.68 -16.74 -17.59
C SER A 203 10.47 -16.85 -16.28
N SER A 204 11.60 -16.19 -16.17
CA SER A 204 12.37 -16.10 -14.91
C SER A 204 11.58 -15.41 -13.81
N LEU A 205 11.00 -14.23 -14.08
CA LEU A 205 10.14 -13.51 -13.12
C LEU A 205 8.92 -14.34 -12.67
N LYS A 206 8.31 -15.07 -13.61
CA LYS A 206 7.21 -16.00 -13.29
C LYS A 206 7.67 -17.14 -12.39
N ASN A 207 8.83 -17.73 -12.68
CA ASN A 207 9.38 -18.82 -11.88
C ASN A 207 9.78 -18.37 -10.47
N MET A 208 10.13 -17.10 -10.30
CA MET A 208 10.37 -16.46 -9.00
C MET A 208 9.08 -16.03 -8.28
N GLY A 209 7.91 -16.24 -8.88
CA GLY A 209 6.62 -15.80 -8.31
C GLY A 209 6.39 -14.29 -8.30
N VAL A 210 7.21 -13.52 -9.01
CA VAL A 210 7.10 -12.05 -9.07
C VAL A 210 5.98 -11.60 -9.97
N VAL A 211 5.73 -12.34 -11.08
CA VAL A 211 4.68 -12.03 -12.04
C VAL A 211 3.78 -13.22 -12.32
N PHE A 212 2.53 -12.93 -12.68
CA PHE A 212 1.59 -13.88 -13.25
C PHE A 212 1.43 -13.59 -14.74
N TYR A 213 1.68 -14.56 -15.59
CA TYR A 213 1.61 -14.38 -17.04
C TYR A 213 0.45 -15.16 -17.65
N SER A 214 -0.53 -14.44 -18.18
CA SER A 214 -1.66 -15.02 -18.93
C SER A 214 -1.34 -15.05 -20.42
N ARG A 215 -0.93 -16.23 -20.92
CA ARG A 215 -0.62 -16.45 -22.34
C ARG A 215 -1.82 -16.18 -23.26
N LYS A 216 -3.03 -16.52 -22.81
CA LYS A 216 -4.25 -16.36 -23.61
C LYS A 216 -4.51 -14.89 -23.96
N ASN A 217 -4.25 -14.01 -23.02
CA ASN A 217 -4.54 -12.58 -23.13
C ASN A 217 -3.29 -11.73 -23.40
N ASN A 218 -2.11 -12.37 -23.41
CA ASN A 218 -0.80 -11.70 -23.49
C ASN A 218 -0.61 -10.61 -22.42
N LEU A 219 -1.12 -10.88 -21.20
CA LEU A 219 -1.11 -9.96 -20.07
C LEU A 219 -0.18 -10.45 -18.95
N ILE A 220 0.50 -9.51 -18.33
CA ILE A 220 1.35 -9.73 -17.16
C ILE A 220 0.72 -9.00 -15.99
N TYR A 221 0.45 -9.74 -14.92
CA TYR A 221 -0.08 -9.18 -13.69
C TYR A 221 0.99 -9.18 -12.61
N VAL A 222 1.07 -8.10 -11.85
CA VAL A 222 1.93 -7.99 -10.67
C VAL A 222 1.06 -7.58 -9.49
N ALA A 223 1.17 -8.31 -8.38
CA ALA A 223 0.38 -8.00 -7.19
C ALA A 223 0.99 -6.83 -6.40
N ASP A 224 0.15 -5.97 -5.83
CA ASP A 224 0.58 -4.86 -4.96
C ASP A 224 1.44 -5.36 -3.80
N GLU A 225 1.09 -6.51 -3.23
CA GLU A 225 1.83 -7.15 -2.14
C GLU A 225 3.23 -7.56 -2.59
N VAL A 226 3.38 -8.09 -3.81
CA VAL A 226 4.69 -8.45 -4.38
C VAL A 226 5.51 -7.19 -4.66
N VAL A 227 4.93 -6.13 -5.21
CA VAL A 227 5.61 -4.85 -5.43
C VAL A 227 6.19 -4.29 -4.14
N ARG A 228 5.43 -4.35 -3.04
CA ARG A 228 5.92 -3.91 -1.71
C ARG A 228 7.14 -4.72 -1.24
N VAL A 229 7.12 -6.05 -1.45
CA VAL A 229 8.28 -6.90 -1.15
C VAL A 229 9.49 -6.51 -2.01
N LEU A 230 9.32 -6.34 -3.33
CA LEU A 230 10.40 -5.92 -4.22
C LEU A 230 10.98 -4.55 -3.83
N ARG A 231 10.11 -3.61 -3.43
CA ARG A 231 10.54 -2.29 -2.94
C ARG A 231 11.39 -2.41 -1.68
N SER A 232 10.98 -3.25 -0.73
CA SER A 232 11.77 -3.53 0.48
C SER A 232 13.14 -4.13 0.15
N ILE A 233 13.23 -5.08 -0.76
CA ILE A 233 14.49 -5.67 -1.24
C ILE A 233 15.42 -4.59 -1.82
N ARG A 234 14.87 -3.66 -2.60
CA ARG A 234 15.59 -2.53 -3.19
C ARG A 234 15.87 -1.39 -2.20
N LYS A 235 15.50 -1.53 -0.94
CA LYS A 235 15.66 -0.50 0.12
C LYS A 235 15.07 0.86 -0.29
N LYS A 236 13.99 0.86 -1.07
CA LYS A 236 13.17 2.04 -1.29
C LYS A 236 12.27 2.25 -0.07
N GLU A 237 12.53 3.28 0.71
CA GLU A 237 11.84 3.52 1.97
C GLU A 237 10.35 3.83 1.77
N ILE A 238 10.01 4.60 0.72
CA ILE A 238 8.63 4.99 0.38
C ILE A 238 8.36 4.88 -1.11
N ALA A 239 7.08 4.85 -1.50
CA ALA A 239 6.67 4.87 -2.90
C ALA A 239 6.99 6.21 -3.57
N ASP A 240 7.23 6.19 -4.88
CA ASP A 240 7.59 7.38 -5.68
C ASP A 240 6.54 8.49 -5.58
N LYS A 241 5.25 8.14 -5.49
CA LYS A 241 4.15 9.10 -5.28
C LYS A 241 4.26 9.88 -3.96
N TYR A 242 4.68 9.24 -2.88
CA TYR A 242 4.91 9.92 -1.59
C TYR A 242 6.21 10.70 -1.60
N PHE A 243 7.23 10.20 -2.28
CA PHE A 243 8.47 10.93 -2.48
C PHE A 243 8.22 12.24 -3.26
N ARG A 244 7.44 12.18 -4.34
CA ARG A 244 6.99 13.37 -5.08
C ARG A 244 6.29 14.36 -4.17
N ARG A 245 5.38 13.88 -3.31
CA ARG A 245 4.63 14.72 -2.37
C ARG A 245 5.54 15.49 -1.41
N VAL A 246 6.60 14.85 -0.91
CA VAL A 246 7.61 15.52 -0.08
C VAL A 246 8.44 16.50 -0.91
N LEU A 247 8.91 16.13 -2.10
CA LEU A 247 9.70 17.02 -2.96
C LEU A 247 8.93 18.29 -3.34
N LYS A 248 7.61 18.21 -3.57
CA LYS A 248 6.75 19.38 -3.82
C LYS A 248 6.67 20.36 -2.65
N THR A 249 7.03 19.97 -1.43
CA THR A 249 7.11 20.88 -0.29
C THR A 249 8.41 21.68 -0.25
N LEU A 250 9.41 21.30 -1.04
CA LEU A 250 10.74 21.92 -1.06
C LEU A 250 10.76 23.17 -1.92
N LYS A 251 11.63 24.10 -1.54
CA LYS A 251 11.92 25.28 -2.37
C LYS A 251 12.77 24.87 -3.58
N GLU A 252 12.63 25.59 -4.69
CA GLU A 252 13.43 25.34 -5.89
C GLU A 252 14.94 25.35 -5.62
N SER A 253 15.40 26.22 -4.71
CA SER A 253 16.81 26.26 -4.30
C SER A 253 17.30 24.96 -3.64
N GLN A 254 16.41 24.24 -2.95
CA GLN A 254 16.71 22.93 -2.36
C GLN A 254 16.74 21.83 -3.42
N LEU A 255 15.79 21.85 -4.38
CA LEU A 255 15.82 20.93 -5.53
C LEU A 255 17.09 21.13 -6.35
N ASN A 256 17.48 22.36 -6.61
CA ASN A 256 18.73 22.68 -7.31
C ASN A 256 19.97 22.18 -6.55
N LEU A 257 19.95 22.22 -5.21
CA LEU A 257 21.04 21.69 -4.39
C LEU A 257 21.14 20.16 -4.52
N ILE A 258 20.01 19.45 -4.47
CA ILE A 258 19.95 18.00 -4.67
C ILE A 258 20.49 17.65 -6.07
N CYS A 259 19.99 18.33 -7.11
CA CYS A 259 20.43 18.10 -8.48
C CYS A 259 21.96 18.26 -8.64
N ARG A 260 22.55 19.31 -8.04
CA ARG A 260 24.00 19.52 -8.07
C ARG A 260 24.78 18.43 -7.36
N LYS A 261 24.31 17.99 -6.18
CA LYS A 261 24.97 16.92 -5.40
C LYS A 261 24.98 15.58 -6.14
N HIS A 262 23.98 15.33 -6.97
CA HIS A 262 23.83 14.07 -7.71
C HIS A 262 24.07 14.21 -9.23
N ASN A 263 24.75 15.27 -9.65
CA ASN A 263 25.11 15.52 -11.05
C ASN A 263 23.92 15.49 -12.03
N ILE A 264 22.75 15.90 -11.56
CA ILE A 264 21.55 16.07 -12.38
C ILE A 264 21.65 17.46 -13.05
N SER A 265 21.58 17.51 -14.39
CA SER A 265 21.59 18.76 -15.12
C SER A 265 20.43 19.66 -14.69
N ILE A 266 20.75 20.91 -14.28
CA ILE A 266 19.73 21.89 -13.88
C ILE A 266 19.26 22.71 -15.08
N ARG A 267 20.09 22.78 -16.14
CA ARG A 267 19.79 23.56 -17.34
C ARG A 267 18.63 22.91 -18.08
N GLU A 268 17.67 23.73 -18.48
CA GLU A 268 16.49 23.31 -19.26
C GLU A 268 15.44 22.47 -18.51
N LEU A 269 15.60 22.23 -17.18
CA LEU A 269 14.60 21.54 -16.39
C LEU A 269 13.73 22.53 -15.60
N ASP A 270 12.42 22.45 -15.78
CA ASP A 270 11.45 23.12 -14.93
C ASP A 270 11.33 22.45 -13.55
N TYR A 271 10.53 23.01 -12.68
CA TYR A 271 10.35 22.52 -11.31
C TYR A 271 9.87 21.05 -11.25
N GLU A 272 8.85 20.68 -12.03
CA GLU A 272 8.29 19.33 -12.05
C GLU A 272 9.26 18.31 -12.68
N SER A 273 9.97 18.72 -13.73
CA SER A 273 11.00 17.87 -14.36
C SER A 273 12.17 17.58 -13.42
N LYS A 274 12.56 18.55 -12.56
CA LYS A 274 13.58 18.32 -11.52
C LYS A 274 13.11 17.27 -10.51
N ILE A 275 11.86 17.38 -10.04
CA ILE A 275 11.27 16.38 -9.13
C ILE A 275 11.28 15.00 -9.78
N LYS A 276 10.80 14.88 -11.01
CA LYS A 276 10.77 13.63 -11.75
C LYS A 276 12.17 13.04 -11.91
N GLN A 277 13.16 13.85 -12.23
CA GLN A 277 14.55 13.40 -12.39
C GLN A 277 15.17 12.95 -11.06
N ILE A 278 14.93 13.67 -9.94
CA ILE A 278 15.42 13.28 -8.60
C ILE A 278 14.89 11.90 -8.21
N ILE A 279 13.61 11.64 -8.45
CA ILE A 279 12.98 10.33 -8.18
C ILE A 279 13.61 9.26 -9.06
N LYS A 280 13.78 9.54 -10.35
CA LYS A 280 14.34 8.61 -11.34
C LYS A 280 15.80 8.22 -11.04
N GLU A 281 16.58 9.10 -10.42
CA GLU A 281 17.97 8.82 -10.02
C GLU A 281 18.08 7.91 -8.78
N GLY A 282 16.96 7.47 -8.22
CA GLY A 282 16.93 6.50 -7.12
C GLY A 282 17.61 6.98 -5.84
N ILE A 283 17.61 8.29 -5.61
CA ILE A 283 18.18 8.88 -4.40
C ILE A 283 17.40 8.40 -3.19
N SER A 284 18.08 7.89 -2.15
CA SER A 284 17.43 7.45 -0.92
C SER A 284 16.65 8.61 -0.28
N PHE A 285 15.41 8.36 0.07
CA PHE A 285 14.54 9.33 0.74
C PHE A 285 15.14 9.79 2.07
N SER A 286 15.61 8.84 2.88
CA SER A 286 16.23 9.14 4.17
C SER A 286 17.51 9.94 4.01
N TYR A 287 18.36 9.61 3.04
CA TYR A 287 19.56 10.39 2.72
C TYR A 287 19.21 11.82 2.31
N LEU A 288 18.22 11.97 1.42
CA LEU A 288 17.79 13.28 0.93
C LEU A 288 17.36 14.19 2.08
N LEU A 289 16.55 13.69 3.01
CA LEU A 289 16.11 14.45 4.18
C LEU A 289 17.23 14.71 5.19
N LYS A 290 18.16 13.78 5.36
CA LYS A 290 19.29 13.91 6.28
C LYS A 290 20.32 14.90 5.81
N SER A 291 20.67 14.87 4.52
CA SER A 291 21.82 15.60 3.95
C SER A 291 21.49 16.35 2.66
N GLY A 292 20.70 15.77 1.76
CA GLY A 292 20.51 16.25 0.40
C GLY A 292 19.92 17.66 0.30
N ILE A 293 18.95 17.99 1.14
CA ILE A 293 18.26 19.30 1.15
C ILE A 293 19.01 20.39 1.91
N HIS A 294 20.12 20.05 2.56
CA HIS A 294 20.87 20.98 3.43
C HIS A 294 22.17 21.42 2.75
N LYS A 295 22.51 22.69 2.97
CA LYS A 295 23.83 23.21 2.59
C LYS A 295 24.90 22.62 3.51
N ASP A 296 26.12 22.49 2.99
CA ASP A 296 27.25 22.04 3.77
C ASP A 296 27.48 22.95 4.99
N GLY A 297 27.82 22.36 6.13
CA GLY A 297 27.96 23.07 7.39
C GLY A 297 26.64 23.37 8.15
N THR A 298 25.46 23.00 7.61
CA THR A 298 24.18 23.15 8.35
C THR A 298 24.21 22.31 9.63
N ASN A 299 23.98 22.95 10.78
CA ASN A 299 23.98 22.28 12.06
C ASN A 299 22.74 21.36 12.26
N LEU A 300 22.82 20.43 13.20
CA LEU A 300 21.78 19.44 13.45
C LEU A 300 20.44 20.06 13.87
N THR A 301 20.47 21.15 14.63
CA THR A 301 19.25 21.85 15.08
C THR A 301 18.47 22.44 13.91
N ASP A 302 19.15 23.04 12.94
CA ASP A 302 18.53 23.62 11.76
C ASP A 302 18.01 22.53 10.81
N ARG A 303 18.72 21.39 10.71
CA ARG A 303 18.21 20.23 9.97
C ARG A 303 16.91 19.71 10.59
N LYS A 304 16.85 19.53 11.92
CA LYS A 304 15.61 19.13 12.63
C LYS A 304 14.46 20.10 12.41
N ARG A 305 14.73 21.42 12.42
CA ARG A 305 13.71 22.44 12.13
C ARG A 305 13.19 22.34 10.69
N ALA A 306 14.07 22.09 9.74
CA ALA A 306 13.67 21.91 8.33
C ALA A 306 12.74 20.71 8.17
N ILE A 307 13.07 19.56 8.79
CA ILE A 307 12.22 18.37 8.77
C ILE A 307 10.86 18.63 9.45
N ASN A 308 10.83 19.26 10.62
CA ASN A 308 9.56 19.65 11.25
C ASN A 308 8.75 20.60 10.34
N SER A 309 9.39 21.54 9.64
CA SER A 309 8.70 22.43 8.70
C SER A 309 8.12 21.70 7.48
N ILE A 310 8.82 20.68 6.96
CA ILE A 310 8.28 19.81 5.91
C ILE A 310 7.01 19.10 6.42
N TRP A 311 7.05 18.54 7.62
CA TRP A 311 5.93 17.83 8.23
C TRP A 311 4.73 18.75 8.48
N GLU A 312 4.93 19.85 9.20
CA GLU A 312 3.84 20.70 9.67
C GLU A 312 3.30 21.64 8.58
N LYS A 313 4.22 22.30 7.85
CA LYS A 313 3.86 23.32 6.86
C LYS A 313 3.76 22.79 5.45
N GLY A 314 4.66 21.88 5.09
CA GLY A 314 4.70 21.28 3.75
C GLY A 314 3.60 20.25 3.55
N LEU A 315 3.64 19.18 4.36
CA LEU A 315 2.68 18.08 4.31
C LEU A 315 1.36 18.41 5.02
N LYS A 316 1.35 19.49 5.84
CA LYS A 316 0.18 19.95 6.61
C LYS A 316 -0.38 18.89 7.56
N ILE A 317 0.50 18.06 8.12
CA ILE A 317 0.11 17.02 9.07
C ILE A 317 -0.03 17.66 10.45
N SER A 318 -1.22 17.55 11.06
CA SER A 318 -1.55 18.25 12.31
C SER A 318 -0.98 17.59 13.56
N SER A 319 -0.56 16.32 13.50
CA SER A 319 0.14 15.65 14.60
C SER A 319 1.60 16.14 14.65
N SER A 320 2.15 16.31 15.86
CA SER A 320 3.57 16.63 16.00
C SER A 320 4.43 15.48 15.53
N LEU A 321 5.50 15.78 14.78
CA LEU A 321 6.46 14.77 14.35
C LEU A 321 7.20 14.20 15.56
N ARG A 322 7.05 12.91 15.82
CA ARG A 322 7.72 12.20 16.91
C ARG A 322 9.23 12.06 16.63
N GLY A 323 9.99 11.71 17.66
CA GLY A 323 11.43 11.46 17.56
C GLY A 323 12.29 12.60 18.14
N VAL A 324 13.37 12.23 18.82
CA VAL A 324 14.34 13.13 19.44
C VAL A 324 15.52 13.36 18.50
N THR A 325 16.00 12.31 17.84
CA THR A 325 17.09 12.38 16.85
C THR A 325 16.57 12.80 15.48
N LEU A 326 17.46 13.13 14.54
CA LEU A 326 17.10 13.42 13.16
C LEU A 326 16.65 12.14 12.45
N GLU A 327 17.33 11.06 12.73
CA GLU A 327 17.07 9.72 12.21
C GLU A 327 15.66 9.25 12.61
N GLU A 328 15.33 9.27 13.90
CA GLU A 328 14.00 8.90 14.38
C GLU A 328 12.87 9.72 13.75
N LYS A 329 13.10 11.03 13.51
CA LYS A 329 12.13 11.86 12.80
C LYS A 329 11.90 11.43 11.36
N ILE A 330 12.96 11.07 10.66
CA ILE A 330 12.89 10.59 9.27
C ILE A 330 12.20 9.23 9.23
N GLU A 331 12.54 8.31 10.13
CA GLU A 331 11.88 7.00 10.28
C GLU A 331 10.37 7.17 10.51
N ASN A 332 9.96 8.07 11.42
CA ASN A 332 8.54 8.35 11.63
C ASN A 332 7.81 8.94 10.40
N ILE A 333 8.51 9.65 9.51
CA ILE A 333 7.94 10.07 8.22
C ILE A 333 7.78 8.87 7.29
N VAL A 334 8.77 7.98 7.25
CA VAL A 334 8.72 6.74 6.45
C VAL A 334 7.56 5.86 6.92
N ASP A 335 7.45 5.62 8.22
CA ASP A 335 6.38 4.83 8.83
C ASP A 335 5.00 5.40 8.52
N TYR A 336 4.85 6.73 8.61
CA TYR A 336 3.61 7.42 8.25
C TYR A 336 3.18 7.14 6.80
N PHE A 337 4.10 7.23 5.84
CA PHE A 337 3.76 6.96 4.44
C PHE A 337 3.52 5.48 4.16
N ASN A 338 4.27 4.58 4.82
CA ASN A 338 4.04 3.15 4.71
C ASN A 338 2.68 2.75 5.30
N GLU A 339 2.26 3.35 6.42
CA GLU A 339 0.93 3.15 7.01
C GLU A 339 -0.18 3.59 6.04
N ILE A 340 -0.03 4.76 5.40
CA ILE A 340 -1.00 5.25 4.41
C ILE A 340 -1.01 4.38 3.15
N GLU A 341 0.13 3.85 2.74
CA GLU A 341 0.20 2.96 1.57
C GLU A 341 -0.55 1.65 1.80
N LEU A 342 -0.52 1.12 3.03
CA LEU A 342 -1.27 -0.08 3.40
C LEU A 342 -2.79 0.15 3.36
N ASP A 343 -3.25 1.38 3.57
CA ASP A 343 -4.66 1.72 3.45
C ASP A 343 -5.04 1.95 1.99
N GLU A 344 -5.90 1.09 1.46
CA GLU A 344 -6.35 1.12 0.07
C GLU A 344 -7.49 2.11 -0.18
N LYS A 345 -7.94 2.84 0.84
CA LYS A 345 -9.02 3.81 0.72
C LYS A 345 -8.57 5.04 -0.08
N VAL A 346 -9.52 5.64 -0.77
CA VAL A 346 -9.24 6.61 -1.83
C VAL A 346 -9.31 8.07 -1.38
N GLY A 347 -9.72 8.36 -0.17
CA GLY A 347 -9.83 9.73 0.35
C GLY A 347 -11.13 10.45 -0.01
N ILE A 348 -11.84 9.99 -1.03
CA ILE A 348 -13.20 10.38 -1.42
C ILE A 348 -13.98 9.11 -1.80
N SER A 349 -15.31 9.17 -1.97
CA SER A 349 -16.06 7.99 -2.39
C SER A 349 -15.69 7.56 -3.82
N VAL A 350 -15.90 6.28 -4.16
CA VAL A 350 -15.63 5.76 -5.51
C VAL A 350 -16.43 6.52 -6.56
N GLU A 351 -17.69 6.84 -6.28
CA GLU A 351 -18.55 7.67 -7.16
C GLU A 351 -18.00 9.08 -7.31
N GLY A 352 -17.50 9.67 -6.22
CA GLY A 352 -16.84 10.98 -6.24
C GLY A 352 -15.56 10.94 -7.06
N TYR A 353 -14.80 9.86 -6.99
CA TYR A 353 -13.60 9.66 -7.81
C TYR A 353 -13.94 9.55 -9.29
N GLU A 354 -14.93 8.73 -9.64
CA GLU A 354 -15.39 8.60 -11.03
C GLU A 354 -15.81 9.95 -11.61
N LYS A 355 -16.63 10.71 -10.89
CA LYS A 355 -17.03 12.06 -11.29
C LYS A 355 -15.84 12.99 -11.49
N LEU A 356 -14.86 12.95 -10.56
CA LEU A 356 -13.65 13.77 -10.65
C LEU A 356 -12.85 13.43 -11.93
N LEU A 357 -12.67 12.15 -12.26
CA LEU A 357 -11.94 11.70 -13.45
C LEU A 357 -12.62 12.16 -14.74
N ILE A 358 -13.94 12.01 -14.83
CA ILE A 358 -14.72 12.47 -15.99
C ILE A 358 -14.50 13.97 -16.18
N GLU A 359 -14.70 14.76 -15.14
CA GLU A 359 -14.60 16.22 -15.21
C GLU A 359 -13.16 16.72 -15.47
N LEU A 360 -12.13 16.05 -14.90
CA LEU A 360 -10.74 16.37 -15.22
C LEU A 360 -10.41 16.08 -16.69
N ASN A 361 -10.93 14.99 -17.24
CA ASN A 361 -10.71 14.63 -18.63
C ASN A 361 -11.44 15.58 -19.62
N GLU A 362 -12.59 16.12 -19.23
CA GLU A 362 -13.34 17.12 -20.00
C GLU A 362 -12.64 18.47 -20.01
N GLU A 363 -12.17 18.95 -18.87
CA GLU A 363 -11.59 20.29 -18.70
C GLU A 363 -10.13 20.38 -19.13
N LEU A 364 -9.34 19.32 -18.94
CA LEU A 364 -7.89 19.33 -19.15
C LEU A 364 -7.50 18.44 -20.33
N LYS A 365 -7.23 19.03 -21.48
CA LYS A 365 -6.85 18.30 -22.71
C LYS A 365 -5.60 17.43 -22.57
N SER A 366 -4.70 17.78 -21.67
CA SER A 366 -3.44 17.06 -21.39
C SER A 366 -3.63 15.92 -20.41
N PHE A 367 -4.73 15.87 -19.67
CA PHE A 367 -4.97 15.00 -18.51
C PHE A 367 -4.70 13.52 -18.81
N ARG A 368 -5.41 12.95 -19.79
CA ARG A 368 -5.24 11.54 -20.15
C ARG A 368 -3.78 11.18 -20.45
N ARG A 369 -3.12 11.98 -21.29
CA ARG A 369 -1.73 11.74 -21.68
C ARG A 369 -0.79 11.87 -20.48
N LEU A 370 -1.03 12.83 -19.59
CA LEU A 370 -0.23 13.04 -18.39
C LEU A 370 -0.31 11.82 -17.47
N VAL A 371 -1.52 11.32 -17.19
CA VAL A 371 -1.76 10.15 -16.34
C VAL A 371 -1.10 8.90 -16.94
N LEU A 372 -1.37 8.60 -18.21
CA LEU A 372 -0.80 7.42 -18.87
C LEU A 372 0.74 7.46 -18.89
N ASN A 373 1.34 8.63 -19.13
CA ASN A 373 2.80 8.77 -19.15
C ASN A 373 3.43 8.70 -17.76
N GLU A 374 2.78 9.28 -16.75
CA GLU A 374 3.32 9.31 -15.40
C GLU A 374 3.28 7.92 -14.75
N PHE A 375 2.20 7.20 -14.95
CA PHE A 375 2.02 5.85 -14.42
C PHE A 375 2.44 4.74 -15.41
N GLU A 376 3.11 5.12 -16.51
CA GLU A 376 3.64 4.19 -17.52
C GLU A 376 2.59 3.18 -18.01
N MET A 377 1.34 3.66 -18.24
CA MET A 377 0.23 2.83 -18.69
C MET A 377 0.14 2.76 -20.22
N PRO A 378 -0.36 1.63 -20.78
CA PRO A 378 -0.67 1.52 -22.20
C PRO A 378 -1.69 2.57 -22.67
N GLU A 379 -1.58 3.03 -23.92
CA GLU A 379 -2.47 4.06 -24.49
C GLU A 379 -3.95 3.66 -24.51
N GLU A 380 -4.24 2.37 -24.60
CA GLU A 380 -5.58 1.80 -24.60
C GLU A 380 -6.22 1.69 -23.20
N THR A 381 -5.48 1.97 -22.12
CA THR A 381 -6.00 1.88 -20.76
C THR A 381 -7.19 2.82 -20.56
N VAL A 382 -8.29 2.30 -20.04
CA VAL A 382 -9.46 3.12 -19.68
C VAL A 382 -9.16 3.80 -18.34
N LEU A 383 -9.35 5.12 -18.29
CA LEU A 383 -9.15 5.91 -17.08
C LEU A 383 -10.48 6.06 -16.33
N ASP A 384 -10.96 5.00 -15.71
CA ASP A 384 -12.08 5.00 -14.78
C ASP A 384 -11.60 4.71 -13.34
N SER A 385 -12.44 4.98 -12.37
CA SER A 385 -12.11 4.82 -10.95
C SER A 385 -11.73 3.39 -10.59
N SER A 386 -12.41 2.40 -11.14
CA SER A 386 -12.17 0.98 -10.88
C SER A 386 -10.78 0.56 -11.39
N THR A 387 -10.47 0.89 -12.65
CA THR A 387 -9.18 0.59 -13.27
C THR A 387 -8.02 1.25 -12.49
N LEU A 388 -8.15 2.54 -12.14
CA LEU A 388 -7.09 3.25 -11.42
C LEU A 388 -6.91 2.72 -10.00
N LEU A 389 -7.99 2.35 -9.31
CA LEU A 389 -7.91 1.74 -7.98
C LEU A 389 -7.29 0.35 -8.02
N ASP A 390 -7.56 -0.43 -9.06
CA ASP A 390 -6.89 -1.71 -9.27
C ASP A 390 -5.36 -1.56 -9.41
N PHE A 391 -4.90 -0.40 -9.90
CA PHE A 391 -3.49 -0.02 -9.97
C PHE A 391 -2.97 0.73 -8.73
N ASN A 392 -3.77 0.77 -7.66
CA ASN A 392 -3.45 1.51 -6.43
C ASN A 392 -3.18 3.00 -6.68
N ILE A 393 -3.85 3.58 -7.69
CA ILE A 393 -3.79 5.02 -8.00
C ILE A 393 -5.01 5.68 -7.39
N LYS A 394 -4.79 6.49 -6.37
CA LYS A 394 -5.84 7.18 -5.62
C LYS A 394 -6.13 8.57 -6.21
N PRO A 395 -7.30 9.18 -5.93
CA PRO A 395 -7.64 10.53 -6.40
C PRO A 395 -6.54 11.56 -6.11
N ARG A 396 -5.92 11.50 -4.95
CA ARG A 396 -4.84 12.40 -4.58
C ARG A 396 -3.60 12.21 -5.44
N ASP A 397 -3.27 10.97 -5.81
CA ASP A 397 -2.11 10.68 -6.65
C ASP A 397 -2.28 11.32 -8.04
N ILE A 398 -3.51 11.30 -8.58
CA ILE A 398 -3.87 11.98 -9.83
C ILE A 398 -3.73 13.50 -9.72
N LEU A 399 -4.22 14.09 -8.63
CA LEU A 399 -4.13 15.53 -8.43
C LEU A 399 -2.68 15.97 -8.16
N ASP A 400 -1.88 15.16 -7.49
CA ASP A 400 -0.47 15.46 -7.18
C ASP A 400 0.43 15.48 -8.43
N ILE A 401 0.05 14.82 -9.53
CA ILE A 401 0.83 14.89 -10.78
C ILE A 401 0.45 16.11 -11.64
N LEU A 402 -0.69 16.75 -11.40
CA LEU A 402 -1.12 17.90 -12.17
C LEU A 402 -0.26 19.15 -11.87
N PRO A 403 0.12 19.92 -12.90
CA PRO A 403 0.73 21.23 -12.70
C PRO A 403 -0.20 22.17 -11.93
N VAL A 404 0.39 23.05 -11.11
CA VAL A 404 -0.36 24.01 -10.28
C VAL A 404 -1.31 24.87 -11.12
N GLU A 405 -0.89 25.24 -12.33
CA GLU A 405 -1.71 26.06 -13.24
C GLU A 405 -2.95 25.31 -13.75
N GLU A 406 -2.83 24.01 -14.02
CA GLU A 406 -3.98 23.17 -14.40
C GLU A 406 -4.93 22.96 -13.23
N LEU A 407 -4.42 22.79 -12.00
CA LEU A 407 -5.26 22.75 -10.80
C LEU A 407 -6.03 24.05 -10.58
N LYS A 408 -5.38 25.21 -10.77
CA LYS A 408 -6.05 26.52 -10.68
C LYS A 408 -7.12 26.69 -11.75
N TYR A 409 -6.82 26.29 -12.97
CA TYR A 409 -7.75 26.33 -14.08
C TYR A 409 -8.99 25.47 -13.78
N PHE A 410 -8.80 24.22 -13.35
CA PHE A 410 -9.89 23.31 -12.99
C PHE A 410 -10.77 23.85 -11.86
N ILE A 411 -10.13 24.40 -10.81
CA ILE A 411 -10.84 25.03 -9.69
C ILE A 411 -11.70 26.20 -10.16
N ALA A 412 -11.17 27.04 -11.07
CA ALA A 412 -11.92 28.16 -11.63
C ALA A 412 -13.07 27.69 -12.54
N ALA A 413 -12.84 26.69 -13.40
CA ALA A 413 -13.84 26.14 -14.30
C ALA A 413 -15.02 25.49 -13.55
N LYS A 414 -14.75 24.87 -12.37
CA LYS A 414 -15.77 24.22 -11.53
C LYS A 414 -16.26 25.09 -10.37
N GLU A 415 -15.88 26.35 -10.32
CA GLU A 415 -16.24 27.32 -9.27
C GLU A 415 -15.94 26.85 -7.84
N LEU A 416 -14.83 26.11 -7.67
CA LEU A 416 -14.43 25.55 -6.39
C LEU A 416 -13.66 26.58 -5.56
N LYS A 417 -13.49 26.28 -4.27
CA LYS A 417 -12.72 27.09 -3.33
C LYS A 417 -11.26 27.21 -3.78
N SER A 418 -10.79 28.43 -4.03
CA SER A 418 -9.44 28.72 -4.54
C SER A 418 -8.40 29.08 -3.47
N ARG A 419 -8.83 29.34 -2.21
CA ARG A 419 -7.92 29.69 -1.11
C ARG A 419 -7.49 28.44 -0.34
N GLY A 420 -6.20 28.35 -0.01
CA GLY A 420 -5.64 27.25 0.77
C GLY A 420 -4.96 26.20 -0.10
N ASP A 421 -5.13 24.92 0.24
CA ASP A 421 -4.59 23.79 -0.51
C ASP A 421 -5.52 23.42 -1.66
N LEU A 422 -5.03 23.53 -2.88
CA LEU A 422 -5.85 23.29 -4.08
C LEU A 422 -6.30 21.83 -4.18
N VAL A 423 -5.41 20.88 -3.88
CA VAL A 423 -5.70 19.44 -3.92
C VAL A 423 -6.77 19.08 -2.88
N LEU A 424 -6.61 19.55 -1.65
CA LEU A 424 -7.59 19.30 -0.59
C LEU A 424 -8.94 19.95 -0.89
N ASN A 425 -8.96 21.14 -1.50
CA ASN A 425 -10.21 21.80 -1.89
C ASN A 425 -10.97 21.00 -2.97
N ILE A 426 -10.26 20.43 -3.93
CA ILE A 426 -10.85 19.56 -4.95
C ILE A 426 -11.39 18.28 -4.28
N LEU A 427 -10.57 17.58 -3.50
CA LEU A 427 -11.02 16.36 -2.81
C LEU A 427 -12.25 16.61 -1.93
N ASP A 428 -12.30 17.76 -1.23
CA ASP A 428 -13.45 18.13 -0.39
C ASP A 428 -14.73 18.37 -1.20
N ALA A 429 -14.61 18.87 -2.41
CA ALA A 429 -15.74 19.13 -3.29
C ALA A 429 -16.35 17.85 -3.91
N TYR A 430 -15.55 16.81 -4.08
CA TYR A 430 -15.97 15.54 -4.72
C TYR A 430 -16.26 14.41 -3.73
N LYS A 431 -16.10 14.64 -2.43
CA LYS A 431 -16.39 13.60 -1.44
C LYS A 431 -17.88 13.36 -1.25
N ASP A 432 -18.25 12.09 -1.09
CA ASP A 432 -19.52 11.64 -0.54
C ASP A 432 -19.31 11.27 0.93
N ALA A 433 -19.89 12.05 1.85
CA ALA A 433 -19.58 11.91 3.27
C ALA A 433 -20.07 10.59 3.89
N GLU A 434 -21.17 10.02 3.43
CA GLU A 434 -21.70 8.77 3.99
C GLU A 434 -20.91 7.56 3.49
N ASN A 435 -20.76 7.41 2.20
CA ASN A 435 -19.98 6.30 1.63
C ASN A 435 -18.51 6.41 2.01
N LEU A 436 -17.94 7.61 2.02
CA LEU A 436 -16.57 7.84 2.46
C LEU A 436 -16.33 7.33 3.91
N LEU A 437 -17.29 7.51 4.80
CA LEU A 437 -17.17 7.01 6.18
C LEU A 437 -17.29 5.48 6.27
N ILE A 438 -18.17 4.87 5.46
CA ILE A 438 -18.29 3.41 5.37
C ILE A 438 -17.01 2.80 4.81
N GLU A 439 -16.45 3.37 3.75
CA GLU A 439 -15.17 2.94 3.16
C GLU A 439 -14.01 3.03 4.15
N ASN A 440 -14.05 3.97 5.09
CA ASN A 440 -13.03 4.17 6.12
C ASN A 440 -13.39 3.56 7.49
N TYR A 441 -14.40 2.70 7.54
CA TYR A 441 -14.94 2.17 8.77
C TYR A 441 -13.90 1.41 9.62
N VAL A 442 -13.05 0.63 8.99
CA VAL A 442 -11.95 -0.10 9.66
C VAL A 442 -10.96 0.86 10.31
N ALA A 443 -10.54 1.90 9.58
CA ALA A 443 -9.61 2.91 10.10
C ALA A 443 -10.21 3.70 11.28
N ILE A 444 -11.52 3.96 11.26
CA ILE A 444 -12.26 4.58 12.38
C ILE A 444 -12.24 3.64 13.59
N GLY A 445 -12.48 2.35 13.37
CA GLY A 445 -12.43 1.32 14.41
C GLY A 445 -11.06 1.21 15.08
N PHE A 446 -9.99 1.19 14.32
CA PHE A 446 -8.60 1.20 14.82
C PHE A 446 -8.12 2.56 15.33
N ARG A 447 -8.95 3.60 15.26
CA ARG A 447 -8.61 4.98 15.65
C ARG A 447 -7.38 5.53 14.89
N ASN A 448 -7.19 5.12 13.65
CA ASN A 448 -6.07 5.53 12.81
C ASN A 448 -6.30 6.93 12.22
N ILE A 449 -5.97 7.95 13.02
CA ILE A 449 -6.20 9.36 12.64
C ILE A 449 -5.35 9.77 11.44
N ASN A 450 -4.18 9.18 11.23
CA ASN A 450 -3.29 9.53 10.12
C ASN A 450 -3.94 9.13 8.79
N VAL A 451 -4.38 7.89 8.67
CA VAL A 451 -5.08 7.37 7.51
C VAL A 451 -6.39 8.14 7.26
N LEU A 452 -7.16 8.41 8.32
CA LEU A 452 -8.42 9.17 8.19
C LEU A 452 -8.18 10.58 7.62
N LYS A 453 -7.14 11.29 8.08
CA LYS A 453 -6.80 12.62 7.55
C LYS A 453 -6.34 12.58 6.10
N GLU A 454 -5.55 11.60 5.75
CA GLU A 454 -5.11 11.39 4.36
C GLU A 454 -6.29 11.13 3.45
N ASN A 455 -7.31 10.43 3.94
CA ASN A 455 -8.56 10.17 3.24
C ASN A 455 -9.60 11.31 3.37
N GLY A 456 -9.16 12.51 3.74
CA GLY A 456 -10.02 13.71 3.81
C GLY A 456 -11.03 13.71 4.96
N ILE A 457 -10.86 12.83 5.96
CA ILE A 457 -11.74 12.71 7.12
C ILE A 457 -11.08 13.39 8.32
N THR A 458 -11.68 14.48 8.80
CA THR A 458 -11.21 15.20 10.00
C THR A 458 -12.12 14.89 11.17
N LEU A 459 -11.69 14.00 12.05
CA LEU A 459 -12.39 13.64 13.29
C LEU A 459 -11.46 13.79 14.50
N LYS A 460 -12.03 14.15 15.64
CA LYS A 460 -11.31 14.12 16.92
C LYS A 460 -11.28 12.71 17.47
N GLU A 461 -10.21 12.36 18.16
CA GLU A 461 -10.06 11.02 18.76
C GLU A 461 -11.22 10.64 19.69
N SER A 462 -11.76 11.62 20.43
CA SER A 462 -12.91 11.44 21.31
C SER A 462 -14.23 11.12 20.59
N GLU A 463 -14.32 11.44 19.29
CA GLU A 463 -15.53 11.26 18.48
C GLU A 463 -15.56 9.91 17.77
N LEU A 464 -14.39 9.23 17.67
CA LEU A 464 -14.25 8.00 16.86
C LEU A 464 -15.13 6.85 17.35
N GLY A 465 -15.30 6.68 18.67
CA GLY A 465 -16.19 5.64 19.22
C GLY A 465 -17.64 5.83 18.79
N LEU A 466 -18.20 7.02 19.03
CA LEU A 466 -19.56 7.34 18.63
C LEU A 466 -19.74 7.26 17.10
N LYS A 467 -18.71 7.69 16.34
CA LYS A 467 -18.75 7.62 14.88
C LYS A 467 -18.76 6.18 14.38
N PHE A 468 -17.98 5.31 15.00
CA PHE A 468 -17.98 3.87 14.70
C PHE A 468 -19.36 3.24 14.92
N GLU A 469 -20.02 3.54 16.05
CA GLU A 469 -21.40 3.11 16.35
C GLU A 469 -22.40 3.61 15.27
N CYS A 470 -22.34 4.91 14.92
CA CYS A 470 -23.21 5.49 13.90
C CYS A 470 -23.03 4.84 12.52
N ILE A 471 -21.80 4.52 12.13
CA ILE A 471 -21.53 3.87 10.85
C ILE A 471 -22.00 2.42 10.89
N THR A 472 -21.78 1.71 12.00
CA THR A 472 -22.33 0.35 12.19
C THR A 472 -23.84 0.34 12.01
N GLN A 473 -24.54 1.33 12.57
CA GLN A 473 -25.98 1.49 12.37
C GLN A 473 -26.32 1.64 10.87
N LYS A 474 -25.63 2.53 10.16
CA LYS A 474 -25.84 2.76 8.73
C LYS A 474 -25.60 1.50 7.89
N ILE A 475 -24.58 0.72 8.21
CA ILE A 475 -24.31 -0.54 7.52
C ILE A 475 -25.48 -1.52 7.72
N PHE A 476 -25.98 -1.70 8.94
CA PHE A 476 -27.13 -2.57 9.18
C PHE A 476 -28.42 -2.06 8.53
N GLU A 477 -28.65 -0.74 8.49
CA GLU A 477 -29.75 -0.13 7.73
C GLU A 477 -29.65 -0.45 6.23
N GLN A 478 -28.45 -0.33 5.64
CA GLN A 478 -28.22 -0.65 4.22
C GLN A 478 -28.31 -2.17 3.93
N LEU A 479 -28.04 -3.03 4.89
CA LEU A 479 -28.32 -4.46 4.81
C LEU A 479 -29.83 -4.78 4.90
N GLY A 480 -30.67 -3.78 5.09
CA GLY A 480 -32.13 -3.92 5.15
C GLY A 480 -32.69 -4.27 6.52
N PHE A 481 -31.91 -4.12 7.59
CA PHE A 481 -32.39 -4.32 8.96
C PHE A 481 -33.17 -3.10 9.47
N ASN A 482 -34.17 -3.36 10.28
CA ASN A 482 -34.86 -2.32 11.06
C ASN A 482 -34.07 -2.02 12.34
N VAL A 483 -33.29 -0.94 12.34
CA VAL A 483 -32.58 -0.44 13.53
C VAL A 483 -33.56 0.39 14.36
N ASP A 484 -33.99 -0.13 15.50
CA ASP A 484 -35.08 0.44 16.31
C ASP A 484 -34.54 1.35 17.42
N GLU A 485 -34.41 2.64 17.11
CA GLU A 485 -33.97 3.67 18.06
C GLU A 485 -34.97 3.91 19.19
N ALA A 486 -36.27 3.71 18.95
CA ALA A 486 -37.29 3.88 19.98
C ALA A 486 -37.17 2.75 21.02
N LEU A 487 -37.03 1.52 20.55
CA LEU A 487 -36.81 0.34 21.40
C LEU A 487 -35.49 0.44 22.16
N LYS A 488 -34.42 0.86 21.50
CA LYS A 488 -33.13 1.15 22.13
C LYS A 488 -33.24 2.14 23.28
N LYS A 489 -33.95 3.26 23.07
CA LYS A 489 -34.17 4.28 24.13
C LYS A 489 -34.99 3.71 25.30
N GLN A 490 -35.97 2.85 25.04
CA GLN A 490 -36.77 2.21 26.07
C GLN A 490 -35.95 1.22 26.91
N LEU A 491 -35.01 0.49 26.31
CA LEU A 491 -34.16 -0.49 26.98
C LEU A 491 -33.00 0.17 27.74
N ASN A 492 -32.48 1.29 27.26
CA ASN A 492 -31.34 1.94 27.84
C ASN A 492 -31.65 2.56 29.22
N THR A 493 -30.75 2.34 30.16
CA THR A 493 -30.81 2.88 31.52
C THR A 493 -29.58 3.78 31.79
N ALA A 494 -29.55 4.44 32.94
CA ALA A 494 -28.40 5.25 33.35
C ALA A 494 -27.08 4.44 33.42
N LYS A 495 -27.17 3.13 33.70
CA LYS A 495 -26.01 2.23 33.89
C LYS A 495 -25.71 1.36 32.68
N ASN A 496 -26.71 1.03 31.88
CA ASN A 496 -26.60 0.12 30.73
C ASN A 496 -27.05 0.84 29.47
N LYS A 497 -26.15 0.97 28.51
CA LYS A 497 -26.41 1.63 27.23
C LYS A 497 -26.07 0.65 26.12
N ILE A 498 -27.08 0.15 25.44
CA ILE A 498 -26.98 -0.71 24.26
C ILE A 498 -26.66 0.22 23.07
N ASP A 499 -25.71 -0.16 22.25
CA ASP A 499 -25.31 0.66 21.10
C ASP A 499 -26.34 0.57 19.97
N LEU A 500 -26.80 -0.64 19.60
CA LEU A 500 -27.81 -0.85 18.55
C LEU A 500 -28.77 -1.99 18.89
N VAL A 501 -30.02 -1.86 18.45
CA VAL A 501 -31.05 -2.90 18.53
C VAL A 501 -31.66 -3.10 17.16
N LEU A 502 -31.50 -4.31 16.59
CA LEU A 502 -32.20 -4.70 15.36
C LEU A 502 -33.51 -5.40 15.72
N ASN A 503 -34.62 -4.83 15.27
CA ASN A 503 -35.94 -5.39 15.47
C ASN A 503 -36.31 -6.32 14.30
N LEU A 504 -36.43 -7.62 14.56
CA LEU A 504 -36.75 -8.64 13.56
C LEU A 504 -38.25 -8.91 13.43
N GLY A 505 -39.07 -8.24 14.24
CA GLY A 505 -40.50 -8.53 14.38
C GLY A 505 -40.81 -9.65 15.40
N ASN A 506 -42.08 -9.82 15.74
CA ASN A 506 -42.56 -10.87 16.68
C ASN A 506 -41.84 -10.86 18.05
N ASN A 507 -41.42 -9.71 18.54
CA ASN A 507 -40.62 -9.52 19.76
C ASN A 507 -39.18 -10.09 19.67
N ASP A 508 -38.73 -10.57 18.53
CA ASP A 508 -37.35 -11.01 18.30
C ASP A 508 -36.42 -9.84 18.01
N VAL A 509 -35.30 -9.80 18.70
CA VAL A 509 -34.29 -8.75 18.54
C VAL A 509 -32.87 -9.29 18.48
N ILE A 510 -31.98 -8.57 17.77
CA ILE A 510 -30.54 -8.72 17.87
C ILE A 510 -29.97 -7.49 18.58
N ILE A 511 -29.14 -7.71 19.58
CA ILE A 511 -28.44 -6.65 20.32
C ILE A 511 -27.02 -6.54 19.78
N ILE A 512 -26.55 -5.33 19.51
CA ILE A 512 -25.19 -5.09 19.00
C ILE A 512 -24.45 -4.16 19.95
N GLU A 513 -23.23 -4.53 20.25
CA GLU A 513 -22.24 -3.73 20.96
C GLU A 513 -21.07 -3.43 20.03
N CYS A 514 -20.56 -2.20 20.06
CA CYS A 514 -19.48 -1.73 19.21
C CYS A 514 -18.24 -1.38 20.05
N LYS A 515 -17.07 -1.80 19.61
CA LYS A 515 -15.80 -1.48 20.28
C LYS A 515 -14.77 -0.97 19.29
N THR A 516 -14.09 0.11 19.67
CA THR A 516 -12.92 0.62 18.95
C THR A 516 -11.65 0.29 19.72
N VAL A 517 -10.56 0.02 19.03
CA VAL A 517 -9.25 -0.33 19.61
C VAL A 517 -8.14 0.48 18.95
N LYS A 518 -7.02 0.68 19.65
CA LYS A 518 -5.82 1.30 19.07
C LYS A 518 -4.83 0.28 18.53
N GLU A 519 -4.86 -0.92 19.09
CA GLU A 519 -3.98 -2.02 18.76
C GLU A 519 -4.81 -3.21 18.32
N SER A 520 -4.26 -4.05 17.47
CA SER A 520 -4.89 -5.30 17.03
C SER A 520 -5.16 -6.24 18.21
N GLY A 521 -6.22 -7.03 18.13
CA GLY A 521 -6.55 -8.05 19.11
C GLY A 521 -7.31 -7.55 20.34
N TYR A 522 -8.60 -7.21 20.18
CA TYR A 522 -9.46 -6.90 21.34
C TYR A 522 -9.57 -8.10 22.29
N ASN A 523 -9.29 -7.90 23.61
CA ASN A 523 -9.14 -8.99 24.59
C ASN A 523 -9.86 -8.78 25.95
N LYS A 524 -10.87 -7.90 26.02
CA LYS A 524 -11.58 -7.59 27.28
C LYS A 524 -12.85 -8.44 27.46
N PHE A 525 -12.75 -9.77 27.36
CA PHE A 525 -13.90 -10.68 27.40
C PHE A 525 -14.78 -10.53 28.64
N SER A 526 -14.22 -10.61 29.84
CA SER A 526 -15.00 -10.53 31.10
C SER A 526 -15.84 -9.26 31.24
N SER A 527 -15.37 -8.15 30.68
CA SER A 527 -16.11 -6.88 30.68
C SER A 527 -17.29 -6.92 29.71
N VAL A 528 -17.05 -7.41 28.50
CA VAL A 528 -18.08 -7.50 27.44
C VAL A 528 -19.14 -8.55 27.79
N SER A 529 -18.75 -9.72 28.24
CA SER A 529 -19.67 -10.78 28.65
C SER A 529 -20.64 -10.27 29.71
N ARG A 530 -20.14 -9.60 30.76
CA ARG A 530 -20.99 -9.01 31.81
C ARG A 530 -21.94 -7.94 31.25
N GLN A 531 -21.46 -7.10 30.34
CA GLN A 531 -22.25 -6.06 29.71
C GLN A 531 -23.38 -6.65 28.88
N ILE A 532 -23.08 -7.64 28.03
CA ILE A 532 -24.08 -8.31 27.18
C ILE A 532 -25.09 -9.09 28.02
N LYS A 533 -24.67 -9.80 29.06
CA LYS A 533 -25.61 -10.49 30.01
C LYS A 533 -26.60 -9.48 30.60
N SER A 534 -26.13 -8.29 30.97
CA SER A 534 -27.03 -7.25 31.47
C SER A 534 -28.01 -6.75 30.41
N TYR A 535 -27.59 -6.59 29.16
CA TYR A 535 -28.45 -6.17 28.06
C TYR A 535 -29.53 -7.24 27.73
N VAL A 536 -29.14 -8.50 27.65
CA VAL A 536 -30.08 -9.61 27.44
C VAL A 536 -31.13 -9.65 28.55
N SER A 537 -30.72 -9.49 29.83
CA SER A 537 -31.65 -9.44 30.96
C SER A 537 -32.62 -8.25 30.89
N LEU A 538 -32.17 -7.09 30.44
CA LEU A 538 -33.03 -5.90 30.22
C LEU A 538 -34.07 -6.15 29.13
N ALA A 539 -33.64 -6.69 27.99
CA ALA A 539 -34.53 -7.02 26.88
C ALA A 539 -35.61 -8.08 27.29
N GLN A 540 -35.18 -9.13 27.99
CA GLN A 540 -36.10 -10.18 28.49
C GLN A 540 -37.12 -9.61 29.47
N LYS A 541 -36.73 -8.70 30.37
CA LYS A 541 -37.66 -8.01 31.28
C LYS A 541 -38.67 -7.13 30.55
N ALA A 542 -38.31 -6.64 29.38
CA ALA A 542 -39.20 -5.89 28.49
C ALA A 542 -40.10 -6.80 27.61
N GLY A 543 -40.03 -8.12 27.77
CA GLY A 543 -40.82 -9.09 26.99
C GLY A 543 -40.25 -9.36 25.59
N LEU A 544 -39.00 -9.06 25.36
CA LEU A 544 -38.31 -9.29 24.09
C LEU A 544 -37.48 -10.60 24.15
N ASN A 545 -37.41 -11.27 23.00
CA ASN A 545 -36.55 -12.43 22.80
C ASN A 545 -35.27 -12.03 22.10
N VAL A 546 -34.13 -12.13 22.79
CA VAL A 546 -32.83 -11.84 22.18
C VAL A 546 -32.32 -13.09 21.45
N VAL A 547 -32.51 -13.13 20.14
CA VAL A 547 -32.14 -14.29 19.31
C VAL A 547 -30.63 -14.37 19.12
N LYS A 548 -29.91 -13.23 19.16
CA LYS A 548 -28.45 -13.15 19.04
C LYS A 548 -27.93 -11.86 19.66
N SER A 549 -26.73 -11.91 20.20
CA SER A 549 -25.92 -10.74 20.50
C SER A 549 -24.74 -10.68 19.53
N LEU A 550 -24.42 -9.51 19.02
CA LEU A 550 -23.28 -9.27 18.13
C LEU A 550 -22.30 -8.30 18.81
N LEU A 551 -21.03 -8.59 18.73
CA LEU A 551 -19.97 -7.66 19.06
C LEU A 551 -19.24 -7.28 17.78
N VAL A 552 -19.20 -5.98 17.49
CA VAL A 552 -18.50 -5.43 16.33
C VAL A 552 -17.24 -4.71 16.80
N ALA A 553 -16.09 -5.13 16.31
CA ALA A 553 -14.81 -4.50 16.60
C ALA A 553 -13.88 -4.57 15.36
N PRO A 554 -12.83 -3.75 15.28
CA PRO A 554 -11.88 -3.85 14.16
C PRO A 554 -11.22 -5.22 14.07
N ASP A 555 -10.87 -5.80 15.22
CA ASP A 555 -10.19 -7.08 15.31
C ASP A 555 -10.37 -7.71 16.71
N PHE A 556 -10.14 -9.01 16.82
CA PHE A 556 -10.24 -9.78 18.06
C PHE A 556 -8.99 -10.63 18.27
N SER A 557 -8.53 -10.77 19.51
CA SER A 557 -7.48 -11.74 19.84
C SER A 557 -8.03 -13.17 19.82
N ASP A 558 -7.16 -14.13 19.54
CA ASP A 558 -7.52 -15.56 19.54
C ASP A 558 -8.06 -16.00 20.93
N ASP A 559 -7.46 -15.50 22.01
CA ASP A 559 -7.94 -15.78 23.37
C ASP A 559 -9.37 -15.27 23.56
N PHE A 560 -9.71 -14.08 23.04
CA PHE A 560 -11.06 -13.55 23.12
C PHE A 560 -12.07 -14.41 22.35
N VAL A 561 -11.70 -14.87 21.15
CA VAL A 561 -12.54 -15.77 20.34
C VAL A 561 -12.77 -17.09 21.06
N ASN A 562 -11.71 -17.69 21.62
CA ASN A 562 -11.79 -18.93 22.39
C ASN A 562 -12.66 -18.77 23.65
N ASP A 563 -12.53 -17.66 24.38
CA ASP A 563 -13.37 -17.37 25.55
C ASP A 563 -14.85 -17.25 25.16
N CYS A 564 -15.14 -16.65 23.99
CA CYS A 564 -16.50 -16.56 23.46
C CYS A 564 -17.07 -17.93 23.06
N ASP A 565 -16.23 -18.82 22.51
CA ASP A 565 -16.66 -20.19 22.12
C ASP A 565 -16.98 -21.06 23.32
N LEU A 566 -16.33 -20.83 24.45
CA LEU A 566 -16.57 -21.51 25.72
C LEU A 566 -17.74 -20.94 26.53
N GLU A 567 -18.27 -19.78 26.16
CA GLU A 567 -19.35 -19.11 26.90
C GLU A 567 -20.72 -19.52 26.38
N PHE A 568 -21.45 -20.34 27.17
CA PHE A 568 -22.75 -20.89 26.78
C PHE A 568 -23.97 -20.08 27.28
N GLU A 569 -23.76 -19.12 28.19
CA GLU A 569 -24.88 -18.36 28.78
C GLU A 569 -25.34 -17.20 27.88
N ILE A 570 -24.49 -16.75 26.98
CA ILE A 570 -24.80 -15.69 26.02
C ILE A 570 -24.66 -16.20 24.58
N ASN A 571 -25.67 -15.98 23.77
CA ASN A 571 -25.62 -16.31 22.34
C ASN A 571 -24.90 -15.18 21.60
N LEU A 572 -23.56 -15.15 21.71
CA LEU A 572 -22.70 -14.08 21.17
C LEU A 572 -22.04 -14.51 19.86
N SER A 573 -22.02 -13.64 18.88
CA SER A 573 -21.13 -13.71 17.71
C SER A 573 -20.30 -12.46 17.57
N LEU A 574 -19.11 -12.65 17.02
CA LEU A 574 -18.11 -11.62 16.76
C LEU A 574 -18.07 -11.33 15.27
N ILE A 575 -17.99 -10.07 14.93
CA ILE A 575 -17.82 -9.66 13.53
C ILE A 575 -16.77 -8.54 13.47
N THR A 576 -15.76 -8.73 12.63
CA THR A 576 -14.76 -7.68 12.42
C THR A 576 -15.32 -6.56 11.53
N ALA A 577 -14.81 -5.35 11.72
CA ALA A 577 -15.22 -4.21 10.90
C ALA A 577 -14.99 -4.47 9.40
N ALA A 578 -13.88 -5.13 9.04
CA ALA A 578 -13.57 -5.50 7.67
C ALA A 578 -14.63 -6.50 7.13
N ALA A 579 -14.91 -7.56 7.88
CA ALA A 579 -15.92 -8.54 7.48
C ALA A 579 -17.32 -7.90 7.29
N LEU A 580 -17.69 -6.95 8.13
CA LEU A 580 -18.99 -6.26 8.01
C LEU A 580 -19.09 -5.41 6.75
N VAL A 581 -18.01 -4.70 6.36
CA VAL A 581 -17.95 -3.94 5.10
C VAL A 581 -17.99 -4.88 3.90
N ASN A 582 -17.19 -5.94 3.89
CA ASN A 582 -17.17 -6.92 2.81
C ASN A 582 -18.54 -7.61 2.61
N ILE A 583 -19.26 -7.88 3.73
CA ILE A 583 -20.62 -8.42 3.68
C ILE A 583 -21.58 -7.39 3.05
N LEU A 584 -21.46 -6.10 3.39
CA LEU A 584 -22.28 -5.05 2.80
C LEU A 584 -22.04 -4.94 1.29
N ASP A 585 -20.78 -4.93 0.86
CA ASP A 585 -20.43 -4.84 -0.56
C ASP A 585 -20.94 -6.06 -1.34
N GLY A 586 -20.75 -7.27 -0.82
CA GLY A 586 -21.31 -8.47 -1.42
C GLY A 586 -22.85 -8.51 -1.43
N PHE A 587 -23.49 -7.90 -0.43
CA PHE A 587 -24.95 -7.78 -0.38
C PHE A 587 -25.48 -6.80 -1.45
N ARG A 588 -24.81 -5.66 -1.66
CA ARG A 588 -25.16 -4.69 -2.71
C ARG A 588 -25.14 -5.33 -4.11
N GLU A 589 -24.24 -6.30 -4.35
CA GLU A 589 -24.16 -7.06 -5.60
C GLU A 589 -25.16 -8.24 -5.68
N SER A 590 -25.82 -8.57 -4.56
CA SER A 590 -26.70 -9.73 -4.46
C SER A 590 -28.11 -9.44 -4.98
N LYS A 591 -28.91 -10.51 -5.18
CA LYS A 591 -30.33 -10.42 -5.57
C LYS A 591 -31.27 -10.23 -4.36
N PHE A 592 -30.75 -10.24 -3.15
CA PHE A 592 -31.56 -10.15 -1.94
C PHE A 592 -31.96 -8.69 -1.68
N LYS A 593 -33.24 -8.49 -1.37
CA LYS A 593 -33.75 -7.17 -0.95
C LYS A 593 -33.51 -6.89 0.54
N GLN A 594 -33.36 -7.94 1.34
CA GLN A 594 -33.07 -7.87 2.76
C GLN A 594 -32.09 -8.98 3.10
N PHE A 595 -31.09 -8.67 3.90
CA PHE A 595 -30.06 -9.62 4.31
C PHE A 595 -30.64 -10.74 5.18
N PRO A 596 -30.37 -12.03 4.88
CA PRO A 596 -30.85 -13.15 5.68
C PRO A 596 -30.15 -13.18 7.06
N TYR A 597 -30.78 -12.68 8.10
CA TYR A 597 -30.18 -12.56 9.45
C TYR A 597 -29.68 -13.88 10.02
N GLN A 598 -30.25 -15.01 9.59
CA GLN A 598 -29.84 -16.35 10.02
C GLN A 598 -28.37 -16.66 9.69
N LEU A 599 -27.79 -15.96 8.72
CA LEU A 599 -26.36 -16.09 8.35
C LEU A 599 -25.44 -15.52 9.45
N LEU A 600 -25.93 -14.56 10.26
CA LEU A 600 -25.19 -13.97 11.38
C LEU A 600 -25.22 -14.85 12.65
N MET A 601 -25.99 -15.94 12.66
CA MET A 601 -26.27 -16.72 13.87
C MET A 601 -25.38 -17.95 14.05
N LYS A 602 -24.62 -18.33 13.01
CA LYS A 602 -24.06 -19.69 12.93
C LYS A 602 -22.66 -19.85 13.54
N ASP A 603 -21.87 -18.80 13.59
CA ASP A 603 -20.47 -18.88 14.01
C ASP A 603 -20.22 -17.98 15.23
N VAL A 604 -19.23 -18.33 16.05
CA VAL A 604 -18.74 -17.44 17.10
C VAL A 604 -18.01 -16.26 16.46
N LEU A 605 -16.98 -16.51 15.68
CA LEU A 605 -16.40 -15.49 14.79
C LEU A 605 -17.01 -15.65 13.39
N ILE A 606 -17.75 -14.64 12.96
CA ILE A 606 -18.43 -14.64 11.65
C ILE A 606 -17.39 -14.60 10.54
N LYS A 607 -17.35 -15.67 9.71
CA LYS A 607 -16.51 -15.80 8.53
C LYS A 607 -17.26 -15.22 7.32
N GLU A 608 -16.78 -14.08 6.82
CA GLU A 608 -17.41 -13.37 5.70
C GLU A 608 -17.51 -14.21 4.43
N GLU A 609 -16.50 -15.02 4.10
CA GLU A 609 -16.45 -15.84 2.89
C GLU A 609 -17.63 -16.80 2.79
N ARG A 610 -18.07 -17.34 3.92
CA ARG A 610 -19.24 -18.20 3.98
C ARG A 610 -20.54 -17.44 3.70
N ILE A 611 -20.66 -16.24 4.23
CA ILE A 611 -21.80 -15.36 3.99
C ILE A 611 -21.84 -14.95 2.53
N LEU A 612 -20.71 -14.49 1.99
CA LEU A 612 -20.58 -14.07 0.58
C LEU A 612 -20.95 -15.19 -0.38
N ARG A 613 -20.54 -16.44 -0.11
CA ARG A 613 -20.97 -17.61 -0.90
C ARG A 613 -22.48 -17.87 -0.79
N ALA A 614 -23.10 -17.59 0.35
CA ALA A 614 -24.53 -17.82 0.55
C ALA A 614 -25.40 -16.78 -0.14
N ILE A 615 -24.95 -15.52 -0.23
CA ILE A 615 -25.69 -14.41 -0.87
C ILE A 615 -25.41 -14.27 -2.38
N LYS A 616 -24.30 -14.82 -2.88
CA LYS A 616 -24.00 -14.89 -4.35
C LYS A 616 -24.82 -15.95 -5.10
N LYS A 617 -25.46 -16.87 -4.39
CA LYS A 617 -26.37 -17.87 -4.97
C LYS A 617 -27.76 -17.29 -5.21
#